data_9c73dbd8c740350b2ba8f0c5a98111f7
#
_entry.id   9c73dbd8c740350b2ba8f0c5a98111f7
#
_cell.length_a   1.000
_cell.length_b   1.000
_cell.length_c   1.000
_cell.angle_alpha   90.00
_cell.angle_beta   90.00
_cell.angle_gamma   90.00
#
_symmetry.space_group_name_H-M   'P 1'
#
loop_
_entity.id
_entity.type
_entity.pdbx_description
1 polymer ?
#
loop_
_entity_poly.entity_id
_entity_poly.type
_entity_poly.pdbx_seq_one_letter_code
_entity_poly.pdbx_strand_id
1 'polypeptide(L)'
;MSYILIVTIAIVIFSLIFDFINGFHDTANAVATAVSTRALTPRRAILLAAVMNFIGALTFTGVAGTITKDIVDPFKLQHGLVVVLAAIIAAIIWNLITWLYGIPSSSSHALIGSIAGAAIASQGSFAVLHYQGFTKIIIVLIISPIIAFCVGYMMYTIVKIVFKNSNLTRTNRNFRFFQIFTAALQSFSHGTNDAQKSMGIITLALIVGNLQDGNNVEPQVWVKVSCATAMGLGTAVGGWKIIKTVGGNIMKIRPANGAAADISSALTIFVASSLHFPLSTTHVVSSSILGVGASNRAKGVKWSTAQRMVVTWVITLPISAILAAIIYFVIHLFLK
;
A
#
# COMPACT_ATOMS: atom_id res chain seq x y z
N MET A 1 -24.77 19.09 16.91
CA MET A 1 -24.25 18.29 15.77
C MET A 1 -24.74 16.86 15.96
N SER A 2 -25.31 16.21 14.94
CA SER A 2 -25.77 14.83 15.12
C SER A 2 -24.58 13.90 15.39
N TYR A 3 -24.77 12.88 16.22
CA TYR A 3 -23.76 11.86 16.52
C TYR A 3 -23.15 11.28 15.24
N ILE A 4 -23.98 10.98 14.23
CA ILE A 4 -23.55 10.47 12.93
C ILE A 4 -22.55 11.42 12.28
N LEU A 5 -22.80 12.72 12.27
CA LEU A 5 -21.91 13.72 11.66
C LEU A 5 -20.56 13.79 12.39
N ILE A 6 -20.55 13.71 13.72
CA ILE A 6 -19.31 13.73 14.52
C ILE A 6 -18.45 12.51 14.17
N VAL A 7 -19.03 11.30 14.14
CA VAL A 7 -18.29 10.07 13.82
C VAL A 7 -17.82 10.07 12.38
N THR A 8 -18.63 10.56 11.43
CA THR A 8 -18.21 10.69 10.03
C THR A 8 -17.01 11.64 9.88
N ILE A 9 -17.03 12.80 10.54
CA ILE A 9 -15.90 13.73 10.54
C ILE A 9 -14.66 13.07 11.15
N ALA A 10 -14.81 12.34 12.25
CA ALA A 10 -13.70 11.60 12.85
C ALA A 10 -13.10 10.58 11.88
N ILE A 11 -13.93 9.80 11.16
CA ILE A 11 -13.46 8.86 10.15
C ILE A 11 -12.69 9.59 9.04
N VAL A 12 -13.18 10.72 8.54
CA VAL A 12 -12.48 11.52 7.53
C VAL A 12 -11.09 11.94 8.03
N ILE A 13 -11.02 12.50 9.24
CA ILE A 13 -9.75 12.95 9.83
C ILE A 13 -8.78 11.77 9.99
N PHE A 14 -9.21 10.66 10.59
CA PHE A 14 -8.36 9.48 10.78
C PHE A 14 -7.96 8.83 9.45
N SER A 15 -8.81 8.86 8.42
CA SER A 15 -8.45 8.36 7.09
C SER A 15 -7.38 9.22 6.42
N LEU A 16 -7.42 10.53 6.57
CA LEU A 16 -6.35 11.42 6.08
C LEU A 16 -5.05 11.23 6.88
N ILE A 17 -5.14 11.01 8.19
CA ILE A 17 -3.99 10.63 9.03
C ILE A 17 -3.42 9.28 8.57
N PHE A 18 -4.26 8.31 8.25
CA PHE A 18 -3.82 7.01 7.71
C PHE A 18 -3.08 7.18 6.39
N ASP A 19 -3.59 8.00 5.44
CA ASP A 19 -2.91 8.28 4.18
C ASP A 19 -1.56 8.98 4.38
N PHE A 20 -1.50 9.94 5.29
CA PHE A 20 -0.25 10.60 5.65
C PHE A 20 0.77 9.59 6.21
N ILE A 21 0.33 8.73 7.14
CA ILE A 21 1.18 7.67 7.71
C ILE A 21 1.60 6.67 6.62
N ASN A 22 0.67 6.25 5.77
CA ASN A 22 0.96 5.37 4.65
C ASN A 22 1.99 6.00 3.70
N GLY A 23 1.86 7.30 3.42
CA GLY A 23 2.82 8.05 2.62
C GLY A 23 4.25 7.95 3.16
N PHE A 24 4.51 8.21 4.44
CA PHE A 24 5.87 8.10 4.98
C PHE A 24 6.31 6.67 5.28
N HIS A 25 5.39 5.78 5.64
CA HIS A 25 5.67 4.36 5.85
C HIS A 25 6.14 3.71 4.54
N ASP A 26 5.41 3.94 3.46
CA ASP A 26 5.61 3.28 2.18
C ASP A 26 6.47 4.08 1.18
N THR A 27 7.01 5.25 1.58
CA THR A 27 8.01 5.99 0.78
C THR A 27 9.16 5.10 0.32
N ALA A 28 9.55 4.12 1.16
CA ALA A 28 10.59 3.16 0.83
C ALA A 28 10.29 2.37 -0.44
N ASN A 29 9.04 2.01 -0.65
CA ASN A 29 8.60 1.25 -1.83
C ASN A 29 8.83 2.03 -3.13
N ALA A 30 8.72 3.36 -3.07
CA ALA A 30 8.88 4.22 -4.22
C ALA A 30 10.34 4.59 -4.52
N VAL A 31 11.21 4.69 -3.49
CA VAL A 31 12.54 5.30 -3.66
C VAL A 31 13.73 4.43 -3.27
N ALA A 32 13.53 3.29 -2.60
CA ALA A 32 14.63 2.50 -2.02
C ALA A 32 15.66 2.06 -3.06
N THR A 33 15.23 1.69 -4.25
CA THR A 33 16.10 1.26 -5.37
C THR A 33 16.95 2.44 -5.87
N ALA A 34 16.34 3.59 -6.17
CA ALA A 34 16.99 4.78 -6.69
C ALA A 34 17.99 5.39 -5.70
N VAL A 35 17.66 5.36 -4.40
CA VAL A 35 18.56 5.82 -3.33
C VAL A 35 19.74 4.85 -3.17
N SER A 36 19.48 3.54 -3.16
CA SER A 36 20.51 2.50 -2.97
C SER A 36 21.53 2.47 -4.11
N THR A 37 21.11 2.75 -5.33
CA THR A 37 21.99 2.82 -6.51
C THR A 37 22.67 4.17 -6.68
N ARG A 38 22.32 5.14 -5.84
CA ARG A 38 22.75 6.54 -5.97
C ARG A 38 22.33 7.17 -7.31
N ALA A 39 21.22 6.72 -7.89
CA ALA A 39 20.60 7.36 -9.05
C ALA A 39 20.03 8.73 -8.67
N LEU A 40 19.45 8.82 -7.48
CA LEU A 40 18.98 10.06 -6.88
C LEU A 40 19.57 10.21 -5.46
N THR A 41 19.79 11.46 -5.05
CA THR A 41 20.03 11.77 -3.65
C THR A 41 18.72 11.51 -2.87
N PRO A 42 18.79 11.11 -1.59
CA PRO A 42 17.60 10.81 -0.82
C PRO A 42 16.54 11.91 -0.86
N ARG A 43 16.92 13.17 -0.69
CA ARG A 43 16.00 14.33 -0.71
C ARG A 43 15.31 14.48 -2.08
N ARG A 44 16.05 14.34 -3.19
CA ARG A 44 15.48 14.42 -4.55
C ARG A 44 14.56 13.24 -4.85
N ALA A 45 14.91 12.04 -4.38
CA ALA A 45 14.08 10.85 -4.55
C ALA A 45 12.74 11.00 -3.81
N ILE A 46 12.77 11.48 -2.57
CA ILE A 46 11.56 11.74 -1.77
C ILE A 46 10.68 12.82 -2.41
N LEU A 47 11.27 13.93 -2.87
CA LEU A 47 10.51 14.98 -3.54
C LEU A 47 9.85 14.49 -4.83
N LEU A 48 10.61 13.75 -5.67
CA LEU A 48 10.08 13.12 -6.87
C LEU A 48 8.92 12.18 -6.53
N ALA A 49 9.09 11.33 -5.52
CA ALA A 49 8.07 10.39 -5.10
C ALA A 49 6.83 11.09 -4.55
N ALA A 50 6.98 12.16 -3.76
CA ALA A 50 5.85 12.92 -3.23
C ALA A 50 4.99 13.52 -4.34
N VAL A 51 5.62 14.15 -5.34
CA VAL A 51 4.92 14.72 -6.51
C VAL A 51 4.26 13.63 -7.34
N MET A 52 4.97 12.54 -7.61
CA MET A 52 4.44 11.46 -8.46
C MET A 52 3.34 10.65 -7.76
N ASN A 53 3.44 10.43 -6.45
CA ASN A 53 2.37 9.84 -5.64
C ASN A 53 1.11 10.72 -5.64
N PHE A 54 1.26 12.03 -5.48
CA PHE A 54 0.15 12.98 -5.55
C PHE A 54 -0.57 12.89 -6.91
N ILE A 55 0.19 12.95 -8.01
CA ILE A 55 -0.37 12.86 -9.38
C ILE A 55 -1.04 11.50 -9.59
N GLY A 56 -0.38 10.40 -9.17
CA GLY A 56 -0.90 9.05 -9.27
C GLY A 56 -2.22 8.87 -8.51
N ALA A 57 -2.31 9.43 -7.31
CA ALA A 57 -3.51 9.37 -6.47
C ALA A 57 -4.75 10.01 -7.12
N LEU A 58 -4.56 10.99 -8.00
CA LEU A 58 -5.65 11.66 -8.71
C LEU A 58 -6.12 10.92 -9.99
N THR A 59 -5.41 9.88 -10.42
CA THR A 59 -5.60 9.28 -11.75
C THR A 59 -6.72 8.25 -11.80
N PHE A 60 -6.84 7.38 -10.78
CA PHE A 60 -7.81 6.29 -10.72
C PHE A 60 -8.64 6.33 -9.43
N THR A 61 -9.86 5.73 -9.49
CA THR A 61 -10.78 5.64 -8.35
C THR A 61 -11.41 4.24 -8.18
N GLY A 62 -11.12 3.31 -9.08
CA GLY A 62 -11.78 2.00 -9.10
C GLY A 62 -11.47 1.13 -7.87
N VAL A 63 -10.25 1.21 -7.32
CA VAL A 63 -9.87 0.51 -6.08
C VAL A 63 -10.65 1.04 -4.89
N ALA A 64 -10.94 2.35 -4.83
CA ALA A 64 -11.78 2.93 -3.79
C ALA A 64 -13.20 2.31 -3.80
N GLY A 65 -13.78 2.15 -4.98
CA GLY A 65 -15.07 1.48 -5.16
C GLY A 65 -15.07 0.03 -4.65
N THR A 66 -14.02 -0.73 -4.93
CA THR A 66 -13.84 -2.10 -4.43
C THR A 66 -13.80 -2.15 -2.90
N ILE A 67 -13.03 -1.26 -2.27
CA ILE A 67 -12.94 -1.20 -0.79
C ILE A 67 -14.28 -0.81 -0.18
N THR A 68 -15.00 0.12 -0.82
CA THR A 68 -16.31 0.57 -0.34
C THR A 68 -17.37 -0.55 -0.35
N LYS A 69 -17.35 -1.45 -1.34
CA LYS A 69 -18.43 -2.42 -1.58
C LYS A 69 -18.10 -3.87 -1.17
N ASP A 70 -16.83 -4.28 -1.34
CA ASP A 70 -16.49 -5.70 -1.42
C ASP A 70 -15.98 -6.32 -0.12
N ILE A 71 -15.75 -5.52 0.93
CA ILE A 71 -15.25 -6.06 2.20
C ILE A 71 -16.41 -6.38 3.16
N VAL A 72 -17.20 -5.37 3.46
CA VAL A 72 -18.30 -5.42 4.41
C VAL A 72 -19.39 -4.46 3.96
N ASP A 73 -20.66 -4.83 4.17
CA ASP A 73 -21.78 -3.93 3.99
C ASP A 73 -22.11 -3.23 5.34
N PRO A 74 -21.68 -1.98 5.53
CA PRO A 74 -21.84 -1.30 6.82
C PRO A 74 -23.30 -0.94 7.13
N PHE A 75 -24.20 -0.95 6.13
CA PHE A 75 -25.63 -0.76 6.36
C PHE A 75 -26.27 -1.96 7.07
N LYS A 76 -25.66 -3.14 6.94
CA LYS A 76 -26.11 -4.36 7.63
C LYS A 76 -25.51 -4.49 9.03
N LEU A 77 -24.59 -3.60 9.41
CA LEU A 77 -23.94 -3.61 10.70
C LEU A 77 -24.68 -2.76 11.72
N GLN A 78 -24.87 -3.29 12.93
CA GLN A 78 -25.12 -2.44 14.06
C GLN A 78 -23.92 -1.53 14.29
N HIS A 79 -24.14 -0.22 14.31
CA HIS A 79 -23.07 0.78 14.47
C HIS A 79 -21.97 0.74 13.39
N GLY A 80 -22.33 0.62 12.08
CA GLY A 80 -21.39 0.52 10.97
C GLY A 80 -20.30 1.58 10.93
N LEU A 81 -20.63 2.86 11.26
CA LEU A 81 -19.62 3.93 11.37
C LEU A 81 -18.58 3.67 12.47
N VAL A 82 -19.00 3.08 13.60
CA VAL A 82 -18.07 2.72 14.71
C VAL A 82 -17.11 1.62 14.27
N VAL A 83 -17.61 0.65 13.51
CA VAL A 83 -16.76 -0.40 12.91
C VAL A 83 -15.70 0.21 12.02
N VAL A 84 -16.08 1.14 11.13
CA VAL A 84 -15.12 1.82 10.23
C VAL A 84 -14.12 2.66 11.02
N LEU A 85 -14.57 3.38 12.05
CA LEU A 85 -13.69 4.17 12.91
C LEU A 85 -12.69 3.29 13.67
N ALA A 86 -13.14 2.20 14.26
CA ALA A 86 -12.26 1.25 14.95
C ALA A 86 -11.23 0.64 14.00
N ALA A 87 -11.65 0.28 12.79
CA ALA A 87 -10.78 -0.28 11.77
C ALA A 87 -9.66 0.67 11.36
N ILE A 88 -9.99 1.94 11.07
CA ILE A 88 -8.97 2.90 10.63
C ILE A 88 -7.98 3.23 11.75
N ILE A 89 -8.43 3.35 13.01
CA ILE A 89 -7.56 3.56 14.16
C ILE A 89 -6.61 2.36 14.35
N ALA A 90 -7.11 1.12 14.25
CA ALA A 90 -6.29 -0.08 14.34
C ALA A 90 -5.22 -0.15 13.24
N ALA A 91 -5.58 0.17 12.01
CA ALA A 91 -4.66 0.20 10.88
C ALA A 91 -3.56 1.26 11.07
N ILE A 92 -3.90 2.44 11.61
CA ILE A 92 -2.94 3.48 11.98
C ILE A 92 -1.95 2.97 13.03
N ILE A 93 -2.46 2.42 14.13
CA ILE A 93 -1.62 1.90 15.23
C ILE A 93 -0.67 0.83 14.71
N TRP A 94 -1.16 -0.12 13.90
CA TRP A 94 -0.32 -1.16 13.31
C TRP A 94 0.77 -0.60 12.40
N ASN A 95 0.43 0.34 11.52
CA ASN A 95 1.41 0.99 10.64
C ASN A 95 2.48 1.76 11.44
N LEU A 96 2.10 2.44 12.52
CA LEU A 96 3.05 3.14 13.39
C LEU A 96 3.97 2.16 14.13
N ILE A 97 3.45 1.05 14.65
CA ILE A 97 4.25 0.02 15.30
C ILE A 97 5.30 -0.53 14.33
N THR A 98 4.88 -0.97 13.14
CA THR A 98 5.79 -1.54 12.15
C THR A 98 6.80 -0.54 11.61
N TRP A 99 6.41 0.73 11.46
CA TRP A 99 7.32 1.81 11.11
C TRP A 99 8.40 2.07 12.18
N LEU A 100 8.02 2.09 13.46
CA LEU A 100 8.97 2.27 14.58
C LEU A 100 10.06 1.19 14.58
N TYR A 101 9.70 -0.05 14.27
CA TYR A 101 10.65 -1.16 14.16
C TYR A 101 11.34 -1.27 12.79
N GLY A 102 10.99 -0.43 11.81
CA GLY A 102 11.54 -0.47 10.45
C GLY A 102 11.18 -1.75 9.69
N ILE A 103 10.02 -2.34 10.00
CA ILE A 103 9.52 -3.57 9.39
C ILE A 103 8.64 -3.20 8.20
N PRO A 104 8.97 -3.63 6.96
CA PRO A 104 8.13 -3.38 5.79
C PRO A 104 6.88 -4.26 5.85
N SER A 105 5.84 -3.75 6.47
CA SER A 105 4.51 -4.37 6.54
C SER A 105 3.60 -3.85 5.43
N SER A 106 2.41 -4.43 5.32
CA SER A 106 1.41 -4.05 4.33
C SER A 106 0.30 -3.22 4.96
N SER A 107 0.19 -1.96 4.57
CA SER A 107 -0.94 -1.09 4.94
C SER A 107 -2.28 -1.63 4.44
N SER A 108 -2.30 -2.33 3.27
CA SER A 108 -3.50 -2.99 2.75
C SER A 108 -3.96 -4.15 3.63
N HIS A 109 -3.03 -5.02 4.05
CA HIS A 109 -3.34 -6.11 4.99
C HIS A 109 -3.82 -5.56 6.34
N ALA A 110 -3.18 -4.49 6.83
CA ALA A 110 -3.58 -3.85 8.06
C ALA A 110 -5.02 -3.30 7.97
N LEU A 111 -5.34 -2.57 6.91
CA LEU A 111 -6.67 -1.99 6.74
C LEU A 111 -7.75 -3.06 6.54
N ILE A 112 -7.53 -4.03 5.63
CA ILE A 112 -8.50 -5.08 5.31
C ILE A 112 -8.73 -5.99 6.53
N GLY A 113 -7.65 -6.36 7.23
CA GLY A 113 -7.74 -7.13 8.47
C GLY A 113 -8.50 -6.38 9.55
N SER A 114 -8.22 -5.08 9.71
CA SER A 114 -8.90 -4.24 10.69
C SER A 114 -10.40 -4.10 10.40
N ILE A 115 -10.80 -3.89 9.15
CA ILE A 115 -12.22 -3.82 8.78
C ILE A 115 -12.92 -5.15 9.09
N ALA A 116 -12.32 -6.27 8.67
CA ALA A 116 -12.87 -7.60 8.93
C ALA A 116 -12.99 -7.88 10.44
N GLY A 117 -11.94 -7.57 11.23
CA GLY A 117 -11.91 -7.80 12.67
C GLY A 117 -12.93 -6.97 13.43
N ALA A 118 -13.06 -5.68 13.13
CA ALA A 118 -14.06 -4.81 13.75
C ALA A 118 -15.49 -5.23 13.38
N ALA A 119 -15.72 -5.63 12.12
CA ALA A 119 -17.02 -6.11 11.66
C ALA A 119 -17.43 -7.42 12.34
N ILE A 120 -16.51 -8.39 12.43
CA ILE A 120 -16.76 -9.66 13.15
C ILE A 120 -17.05 -9.39 14.64
N ALA A 121 -16.29 -8.49 15.26
CA ALA A 121 -16.50 -8.12 16.67
C ALA A 121 -17.87 -7.48 16.90
N SER A 122 -18.38 -6.70 15.94
CA SER A 122 -19.67 -6.02 16.03
C SER A 122 -20.87 -6.97 15.96
N GLN A 123 -20.75 -8.08 15.23
CA GLN A 123 -21.84 -9.02 14.97
C GLN A 123 -21.65 -10.40 15.64
N GLY A 124 -20.45 -10.68 16.17
CA GLY A 124 -20.11 -11.99 16.72
C GLY A 124 -20.08 -13.12 15.68
N SER A 125 -20.03 -12.81 14.38
CA SER A 125 -20.13 -13.79 13.30
C SER A 125 -19.29 -13.42 12.09
N PHE A 126 -18.69 -14.41 11.42
CA PHE A 126 -18.00 -14.25 10.14
C PHE A 126 -18.95 -14.01 8.96
N ALA A 127 -20.25 -14.32 9.11
CA ALA A 127 -21.25 -14.11 8.06
C ALA A 127 -21.44 -12.63 7.66
N VAL A 128 -20.90 -11.70 8.44
CA VAL A 128 -20.90 -10.26 8.18
C VAL A 128 -20.00 -9.86 7.01
N LEU A 129 -18.99 -10.67 6.70
CA LEU A 129 -18.08 -10.40 5.61
C LEU A 129 -18.76 -10.71 4.26
N HIS A 130 -18.54 -9.83 3.30
CA HIS A 130 -18.99 -10.07 1.92
C HIS A 130 -18.11 -11.16 1.29
N TYR A 131 -18.50 -12.43 1.47
CA TYR A 131 -17.65 -13.60 1.20
C TYR A 131 -16.96 -13.57 -0.17
N GLN A 132 -17.71 -13.27 -1.24
CA GLN A 132 -17.13 -13.25 -2.60
C GLN A 132 -16.10 -12.13 -2.77
N GLY A 133 -16.43 -10.91 -2.36
CA GLY A 133 -15.55 -9.75 -2.45
C GLY A 133 -14.32 -9.91 -1.56
N PHE A 134 -14.52 -10.26 -0.30
CA PHE A 134 -13.43 -10.47 0.65
C PHE A 134 -12.46 -11.57 0.19
N THR A 135 -12.98 -12.73 -0.25
CA THR A 135 -12.16 -13.83 -0.78
C THR A 135 -11.37 -13.39 -2.01
N LYS A 136 -11.99 -12.64 -2.95
CA LYS A 136 -11.32 -12.10 -4.12
C LYS A 136 -10.14 -11.18 -3.72
N ILE A 137 -10.35 -10.30 -2.76
CA ILE A 137 -9.29 -9.41 -2.25
C ILE A 137 -8.15 -10.23 -1.65
N ILE A 138 -8.43 -11.20 -0.80
CA ILE A 138 -7.40 -12.07 -0.19
C ILE A 138 -6.61 -12.84 -1.25
N ILE A 139 -7.28 -13.37 -2.28
CA ILE A 139 -6.61 -14.05 -3.39
C ILE A 139 -5.65 -13.10 -4.11
N VAL A 140 -6.08 -11.87 -4.40
CA VAL A 140 -5.23 -10.84 -5.04
C VAL A 140 -4.02 -10.51 -4.17
N LEU A 141 -4.20 -10.36 -2.86
CA LEU A 141 -3.11 -10.08 -1.92
C LEU A 141 -2.07 -11.21 -1.85
N ILE A 142 -2.49 -12.48 -2.03
CA ILE A 142 -1.59 -13.64 -2.04
C ILE A 142 -0.92 -13.81 -3.40
N ILE A 143 -1.63 -13.61 -4.51
CA ILE A 143 -1.12 -13.85 -5.85
C ILE A 143 -0.23 -12.71 -6.34
N SER A 144 -0.53 -11.45 -5.99
CA SER A 144 0.20 -10.29 -6.49
C SER A 144 1.72 -10.33 -6.21
N PRO A 145 2.24 -10.74 -5.04
CA PRO A 145 3.67 -10.87 -4.82
C PRO A 145 4.32 -11.98 -5.66
N ILE A 146 3.60 -13.05 -5.96
CA ILE A 146 4.08 -14.14 -6.82
C ILE A 146 4.23 -13.63 -8.26
N ILE A 147 3.21 -12.93 -8.78
CA ILE A 147 3.26 -12.29 -10.09
C ILE A 147 4.41 -11.29 -10.15
N ALA A 148 4.55 -10.42 -9.15
CA ALA A 148 5.60 -9.41 -9.08
C ALA A 148 7.02 -10.04 -9.07
N PHE A 149 7.19 -11.15 -8.37
CA PHE A 149 8.44 -11.93 -8.38
C PHE A 149 8.74 -12.46 -9.80
N CYS A 150 7.77 -13.08 -10.44
CA CYS A 150 7.93 -13.63 -11.81
C CYS A 150 8.22 -12.53 -12.83
N VAL A 151 7.49 -11.41 -12.77
CA VAL A 151 7.72 -10.25 -13.64
C VAL A 151 9.11 -9.67 -13.41
N GLY A 152 9.55 -9.53 -12.14
CA GLY A 152 10.89 -9.06 -11.79
C GLY A 152 11.99 -9.98 -12.31
N TYR A 153 11.81 -11.27 -12.14
CA TYR A 153 12.74 -12.29 -12.66
C TYR A 153 12.86 -12.22 -14.19
N MET A 154 11.72 -12.15 -14.88
CA MET A 154 11.67 -12.08 -16.35
C MET A 154 12.27 -10.76 -16.86
N MET A 155 11.90 -9.64 -16.29
CA MET A 155 12.37 -8.31 -16.70
C MET A 155 13.90 -8.23 -16.61
N TYR A 156 14.47 -8.68 -15.49
CA TYR A 156 15.94 -8.63 -15.36
C TYR A 156 16.64 -9.67 -16.24
N THR A 157 16.02 -10.82 -16.53
CA THR A 157 16.53 -11.77 -17.50
C THR A 157 16.63 -11.14 -18.89
N ILE A 158 15.61 -10.38 -19.32
CA ILE A 158 15.63 -9.62 -20.57
C ILE A 158 16.78 -8.61 -20.57
N VAL A 159 16.93 -7.83 -19.47
CA VAL A 159 18.03 -6.86 -19.35
C VAL A 159 19.40 -7.57 -19.49
N LYS A 160 19.59 -8.74 -18.87
CA LYS A 160 20.84 -9.51 -19.00
C LYS A 160 21.12 -9.95 -20.44
N ILE A 161 20.10 -10.41 -21.15
CA ILE A 161 20.25 -10.88 -22.55
C ILE A 161 20.59 -9.70 -23.44
N VAL A 162 19.83 -8.61 -23.37
CA VAL A 162 20.00 -7.43 -24.23
C VAL A 162 21.35 -6.75 -24.01
N PHE A 163 21.81 -6.66 -22.76
CA PHE A 163 23.07 -5.96 -22.42
C PHE A 163 24.26 -6.89 -22.20
N LYS A 164 24.17 -8.16 -22.61
CA LYS A 164 25.21 -9.19 -22.41
C LYS A 164 26.59 -8.74 -22.89
N ASN A 165 26.65 -8.11 -24.05
CA ASN A 165 27.90 -7.71 -24.71
C ASN A 165 28.25 -6.22 -24.49
N SER A 166 27.51 -5.52 -23.62
CA SER A 166 27.69 -4.09 -23.37
C SER A 166 28.75 -3.82 -22.32
N ASN A 167 29.46 -2.69 -22.45
CA ASN A 167 30.40 -2.25 -21.43
C ASN A 167 29.69 -1.96 -20.11
N LEU A 168 30.03 -2.72 -19.06
CA LEU A 168 29.35 -2.70 -17.75
C LEU A 168 29.32 -1.28 -17.10
N THR A 169 30.42 -0.53 -17.23
CA THR A 169 30.51 0.82 -16.63
C THR A 169 29.57 1.80 -17.35
N ARG A 170 29.56 1.77 -18.68
CA ARG A 170 28.68 2.61 -19.50
C ARG A 170 27.22 2.24 -19.29
N THR A 171 26.92 0.96 -19.26
CA THR A 171 25.57 0.42 -18.99
C THR A 171 25.04 0.86 -17.62
N ASN A 172 25.83 0.71 -16.56
CA ASN A 172 25.42 1.15 -15.23
C ASN A 172 25.20 2.67 -15.14
N ARG A 173 26.01 3.47 -15.85
CA ARG A 173 25.83 4.93 -15.92
C ARG A 173 24.51 5.30 -16.62
N ASN A 174 24.20 4.67 -17.75
CA ASN A 174 22.97 4.91 -18.48
C ASN A 174 21.74 4.45 -17.68
N PHE A 175 21.81 3.28 -17.05
CA PHE A 175 20.74 2.80 -16.16
C PHE A 175 20.53 3.68 -14.94
N ARG A 176 21.56 4.37 -14.44
CA ARG A 176 21.40 5.33 -13.34
C ARG A 176 20.54 6.53 -13.75
N PHE A 177 20.70 7.03 -14.98
CA PHE A 177 19.80 8.06 -15.53
C PHE A 177 18.39 7.53 -15.77
N PHE A 178 18.29 6.36 -16.40
CA PHE A 178 17.01 5.73 -16.67
C PHE A 178 16.23 5.43 -15.38
N GLN A 179 16.94 5.14 -14.29
CA GLN A 179 16.33 4.86 -12.99
C GLN A 179 15.62 6.08 -12.37
N ILE A 180 15.95 7.29 -12.77
CA ILE A 180 15.18 8.48 -12.36
C ILE A 180 13.76 8.39 -12.92
N PHE A 181 13.64 8.00 -14.19
CA PHE A 181 12.34 7.80 -14.84
C PHE A 181 11.58 6.60 -14.23
N THR A 182 12.26 5.47 -14.00
CA THR A 182 11.60 4.28 -13.44
C THR A 182 11.17 4.49 -11.99
N ALA A 183 11.91 5.26 -11.20
CA ALA A 183 11.50 5.66 -9.85
C ALA A 183 10.29 6.60 -9.88
N ALA A 184 10.20 7.51 -10.85
CA ALA A 184 9.02 8.34 -11.05
C ALA A 184 7.79 7.48 -11.40
N LEU A 185 7.95 6.55 -12.34
CA LEU A 185 6.89 5.61 -12.75
C LEU A 185 6.44 4.73 -11.57
N GLN A 186 7.39 4.22 -10.78
CA GLN A 186 7.10 3.43 -9.58
C GLN A 186 6.31 4.25 -8.55
N SER A 187 6.72 5.50 -8.30
CA SER A 187 6.03 6.38 -7.36
C SER A 187 4.63 6.74 -7.85
N PHE A 188 4.49 7.03 -9.14
CA PHE A 188 3.19 7.27 -9.75
C PHE A 188 2.26 6.05 -9.58
N SER A 189 2.72 4.86 -9.96
CA SER A 189 1.94 3.63 -9.84
C SER A 189 1.57 3.32 -8.38
N HIS A 190 2.47 3.60 -7.43
CA HIS A 190 2.20 3.47 -6.00
C HIS A 190 1.02 4.37 -5.57
N GLY A 191 1.05 5.64 -5.96
CA GLY A 191 -0.04 6.59 -5.68
C GLY A 191 -1.38 6.16 -6.29
N THR A 192 -1.38 5.53 -7.48
CA THR A 192 -2.62 5.05 -8.14
C THR A 192 -3.34 3.95 -7.38
N ASN A 193 -2.71 3.28 -6.42
CA ASN A 193 -3.34 2.23 -5.61
C ASN A 193 -3.56 2.66 -4.17
N ASP A 194 -2.53 3.19 -3.53
CA ASP A 194 -2.51 3.32 -2.07
C ASP A 194 -3.44 4.43 -1.55
N ALA A 195 -3.50 5.59 -2.18
CA ALA A 195 -4.40 6.67 -1.76
C ALA A 195 -5.90 6.30 -1.91
N GLN A 196 -6.22 5.40 -2.83
CA GLN A 196 -7.60 4.98 -3.05
C GLN A 196 -8.20 4.20 -1.87
N LYS A 197 -7.40 3.64 -0.98
CA LYS A 197 -7.86 2.91 0.22
C LYS A 197 -8.59 3.85 1.17
N SER A 198 -8.00 5.00 1.48
CA SER A 198 -8.65 6.02 2.31
C SER A 198 -9.79 6.71 1.58
N MET A 199 -9.66 6.94 0.27
CA MET A 199 -10.78 7.45 -0.54
C MET A 199 -12.01 6.54 -0.41
N GLY A 200 -11.82 5.21 -0.46
CA GLY A 200 -12.90 4.24 -0.28
C GLY A 200 -13.52 4.30 1.11
N ILE A 201 -12.70 4.39 2.15
CA ILE A 201 -13.17 4.48 3.55
C ILE A 201 -13.94 5.80 3.80
N ILE A 202 -13.43 6.93 3.31
CA ILE A 202 -14.12 8.22 3.43
C ILE A 202 -15.43 8.18 2.67
N THR A 203 -15.44 7.69 1.44
CA THR A 203 -16.65 7.57 0.62
C THR A 203 -17.68 6.70 1.32
N LEU A 204 -17.27 5.57 1.89
CA LEU A 204 -18.12 4.69 2.69
C LEU A 204 -18.73 5.43 3.88
N ALA A 205 -17.93 6.17 4.64
CA ALA A 205 -18.41 6.94 5.79
C ALA A 205 -19.39 8.05 5.37
N LEU A 206 -19.17 8.72 4.23
CA LEU A 206 -20.08 9.74 3.69
C LEU A 206 -21.42 9.13 3.27
N ILE A 207 -21.40 7.94 2.64
CA ILE A 207 -22.63 7.23 2.24
C ILE A 207 -23.42 6.81 3.48
N VAL A 208 -22.78 6.18 4.46
CA VAL A 208 -23.44 5.74 5.72
C VAL A 208 -23.92 6.93 6.54
N GLY A 209 -23.21 8.06 6.47
CA GLY A 209 -23.60 9.33 7.10
C GLY A 209 -24.70 10.12 6.36
N ASN A 210 -25.23 9.57 5.24
CA ASN A 210 -26.19 10.27 4.36
C ASN A 210 -25.67 11.61 3.80
N LEU A 211 -24.36 11.73 3.61
CA LEU A 211 -23.70 12.90 3.00
C LEU A 211 -23.31 12.67 1.53
N GLN A 212 -23.52 11.45 1.04
CA GLN A 212 -23.35 11.05 -0.35
C GLN A 212 -24.38 9.98 -0.72
N ASP A 213 -24.87 9.99 -1.96
CA ASP A 213 -25.80 8.99 -2.47
C ASP A 213 -25.14 7.59 -2.47
N GLY A 214 -25.82 6.59 -1.89
CA GLY A 214 -25.36 5.21 -1.82
C GLY A 214 -25.20 4.52 -3.18
N ASN A 215 -25.86 5.00 -4.23
CA ASN A 215 -25.70 4.51 -5.59
C ASN A 215 -24.39 5.00 -6.23
N ASN A 216 -23.82 6.12 -5.75
CA ASN A 216 -22.58 6.68 -6.23
C ASN A 216 -21.42 6.40 -5.26
N VAL A 217 -20.62 5.37 -5.56
CA VAL A 217 -19.43 5.00 -4.78
C VAL A 217 -18.16 5.71 -5.27
N GLU A 218 -18.27 6.63 -6.23
CA GLU A 218 -17.11 7.39 -6.68
C GLU A 218 -16.73 8.45 -5.63
N PRO A 219 -15.45 8.51 -5.21
CA PRO A 219 -14.99 9.53 -4.27
C PRO A 219 -15.22 10.94 -4.82
N GLN A 220 -15.78 11.82 -3.99
CA GLN A 220 -15.93 13.23 -4.34
C GLN A 220 -14.58 13.89 -4.62
N VAL A 221 -14.55 14.96 -5.41
CA VAL A 221 -13.31 15.63 -5.82
C VAL A 221 -12.47 16.09 -4.62
N TRP A 222 -13.11 16.66 -3.60
CA TRP A 222 -12.40 17.08 -2.39
C TRP A 222 -11.75 15.90 -1.63
N VAL A 223 -12.39 14.73 -1.63
CA VAL A 223 -11.83 13.49 -1.04
C VAL A 223 -10.57 13.08 -1.80
N LYS A 224 -10.64 13.05 -3.14
CA LYS A 224 -9.47 12.72 -4.00
C LYS A 224 -8.30 13.65 -3.72
N VAL A 225 -8.56 14.97 -3.71
CA VAL A 225 -7.51 15.99 -3.49
C VAL A 225 -6.95 15.91 -2.07
N SER A 226 -7.80 15.72 -1.06
CA SER A 226 -7.34 15.63 0.34
C SER A 226 -6.49 14.39 0.58
N CYS A 227 -6.91 13.20 0.09
CA CYS A 227 -6.14 11.97 0.20
C CYS A 227 -4.82 12.06 -0.58
N ALA A 228 -4.84 12.57 -1.83
CA ALA A 228 -3.62 12.78 -2.61
C ALA A 228 -2.63 13.71 -1.90
N THR A 229 -3.15 14.80 -1.29
CA THR A 229 -2.33 15.75 -0.52
C THR A 229 -1.75 15.09 0.72
N ALA A 230 -2.54 14.38 1.49
CA ALA A 230 -2.10 13.67 2.70
C ALA A 230 -1.00 12.65 2.37
N MET A 231 -1.21 11.82 1.33
CA MET A 231 -0.23 10.84 0.82
C MET A 231 1.05 11.53 0.36
N GLY A 232 0.97 12.59 -0.45
CA GLY A 232 2.12 13.33 -0.95
C GLY A 232 2.94 13.98 0.18
N LEU A 233 2.27 14.62 1.15
CA LEU A 233 2.93 15.21 2.33
C LEU A 233 3.57 14.13 3.21
N GLY A 234 2.89 13.01 3.44
CA GLY A 234 3.46 11.86 4.15
C GLY A 234 4.72 11.34 3.46
N THR A 235 4.67 11.15 2.15
CA THR A 235 5.82 10.74 1.34
C THR A 235 6.99 11.72 1.50
N ALA A 236 6.72 13.03 1.55
CA ALA A 236 7.75 14.07 1.72
C ALA A 236 8.49 13.99 3.06
N VAL A 237 7.88 13.46 4.12
CA VAL A 237 8.55 13.21 5.41
C VAL A 237 9.59 12.09 5.29
N GLY A 238 9.31 11.06 4.49
CA GLY A 238 10.21 9.95 4.19
C GLY A 238 10.31 8.88 5.28
N GLY A 239 10.43 7.64 4.86
CA GLY A 239 10.49 6.44 5.70
C GLY A 239 11.91 5.87 5.83
N TRP A 240 12.86 6.61 6.40
CA TRP A 240 14.31 6.29 6.41
C TRP A 240 14.65 4.89 6.90
N LYS A 241 13.97 4.40 7.96
CA LYS A 241 14.22 3.07 8.54
C LYS A 241 13.87 1.97 7.54
N ILE A 242 12.73 2.10 6.87
CA ILE A 242 12.24 1.13 5.90
C ILE A 242 13.04 1.20 4.59
N ILE A 243 13.45 2.42 4.15
CA ILE A 243 14.34 2.60 2.99
C ILE A 243 15.63 1.78 3.15
N LYS A 244 16.24 1.76 4.35
CA LYS A 244 17.41 0.92 4.63
C LYS A 244 17.12 -0.57 4.49
N THR A 245 15.96 -1.02 4.98
CA THR A 245 15.58 -2.42 4.94
C THR A 245 15.33 -2.90 3.51
N VAL A 246 14.51 -2.20 2.75
CA VAL A 246 14.15 -2.56 1.37
C VAL A 246 15.34 -2.36 0.42
N GLY A 247 16.05 -1.25 0.55
CA GLY A 247 17.14 -0.88 -0.37
C GLY A 247 18.48 -1.56 -0.14
N GLY A 248 18.72 -2.19 1.04
CA GLY A 248 20.03 -2.77 1.37
C GLY A 248 20.00 -4.17 1.98
N ASN A 249 18.88 -4.56 2.59
CA ASN A 249 18.80 -5.82 3.33
C ASN A 249 18.21 -6.99 2.53
N ILE A 250 17.70 -6.77 1.32
CA ILE A 250 17.21 -7.85 0.44
C ILE A 250 18.34 -8.37 -0.44
N MET A 251 18.98 -7.47 -1.17
CA MET A 251 20.12 -7.78 -2.03
C MET A 251 20.96 -6.51 -2.28
N LYS A 252 22.18 -6.66 -2.81
CA LYS A 252 22.97 -5.50 -3.30
C LYS A 252 22.40 -5.03 -4.63
N ILE A 253 21.70 -3.91 -4.64
CA ILE A 253 21.05 -3.35 -5.83
C ILE A 253 22.07 -2.56 -6.66
N ARG A 254 22.16 -2.86 -7.97
CA ARG A 254 22.87 -2.07 -8.98
C ARG A 254 21.87 -1.29 -9.83
N PRO A 255 22.27 -0.25 -10.60
CA PRO A 255 21.33 0.55 -11.38
C PRO A 255 20.41 -0.25 -12.31
N ALA A 256 20.96 -1.24 -13.04
CA ALA A 256 20.16 -2.10 -13.92
C ALA A 256 19.16 -2.99 -13.13
N ASN A 257 19.58 -3.49 -11.94
CA ASN A 257 18.67 -4.25 -11.07
C ASN A 257 17.53 -3.36 -10.53
N GLY A 258 17.88 -2.15 -10.08
CA GLY A 258 16.91 -1.19 -9.56
C GLY A 258 15.89 -0.80 -10.61
N ALA A 259 16.32 -0.41 -11.80
CA ALA A 259 15.43 -0.05 -12.90
C ALA A 259 14.50 -1.21 -13.28
N ALA A 260 15.01 -2.44 -13.36
CA ALA A 260 14.18 -3.62 -13.64
C ALA A 260 13.15 -3.88 -12.54
N ALA A 261 13.52 -3.72 -11.26
CA ALA A 261 12.60 -3.89 -10.13
C ALA A 261 11.52 -2.81 -10.13
N ASP A 262 11.90 -1.53 -10.38
CA ASP A 262 10.96 -0.40 -10.45
C ASP A 262 9.94 -0.60 -11.56
N ILE A 263 10.38 -0.96 -12.78
CA ILE A 263 9.45 -1.21 -13.90
C ILE A 263 8.52 -2.37 -13.59
N SER A 264 9.06 -3.46 -13.04
CA SER A 264 8.27 -4.67 -12.74
C SER A 264 7.19 -4.39 -11.72
N SER A 265 7.54 -3.70 -10.64
CA SER A 265 6.58 -3.34 -9.60
C SER A 265 5.60 -2.28 -10.07
N ALA A 266 6.06 -1.25 -10.79
CA ALA A 266 5.20 -0.22 -11.37
C ALA A 266 4.16 -0.82 -12.31
N LEU A 267 4.57 -1.71 -13.22
CA LEU A 267 3.67 -2.38 -14.15
C LEU A 267 2.64 -3.23 -13.41
N THR A 268 3.07 -4.02 -12.41
CA THR A 268 2.18 -4.88 -11.63
C THR A 268 1.15 -4.05 -10.86
N ILE A 269 1.57 -2.95 -10.21
CA ILE A 269 0.68 -2.07 -9.45
C ILE A 269 -0.29 -1.35 -10.39
N PHE A 270 0.22 -0.80 -11.50
CA PHE A 270 -0.59 -0.06 -12.46
C PHE A 270 -1.69 -0.93 -13.09
N VAL A 271 -1.34 -2.15 -13.52
CA VAL A 271 -2.31 -3.11 -14.06
C VAL A 271 -3.36 -3.49 -13.01
N ALA A 272 -2.97 -3.77 -11.79
CA ALA A 272 -3.92 -4.07 -10.73
C ALA A 272 -4.85 -2.90 -10.41
N SER A 273 -4.34 -1.65 -10.38
CA SER A 273 -5.14 -0.44 -10.18
C SER A 273 -6.14 -0.23 -11.31
N SER A 274 -5.72 -0.48 -12.57
CA SER A 274 -6.60 -0.39 -13.76
C SER A 274 -7.70 -1.45 -13.73
N LEU A 275 -7.45 -2.60 -13.11
CA LEU A 275 -8.42 -3.68 -12.92
C LEU A 275 -9.21 -3.54 -11.61
N HIS A 276 -9.05 -2.42 -10.91
CA HIS A 276 -9.74 -2.09 -9.65
C HIS A 276 -9.39 -3.02 -8.47
N PHE A 277 -8.22 -3.66 -8.51
CA PHE A 277 -7.78 -4.57 -7.46
C PHE A 277 -6.94 -3.84 -6.39
N PRO A 278 -7.37 -3.84 -5.13
CA PRO A 278 -6.52 -3.44 -4.02
C PRO A 278 -5.42 -4.47 -3.82
N LEU A 279 -4.17 -4.02 -3.89
CA LEU A 279 -3.03 -4.89 -3.62
C LEU A 279 -2.11 -4.29 -2.54
N SER A 280 -1.12 -5.06 -2.15
CA SER A 280 -0.05 -4.59 -1.27
C SER A 280 1.15 -4.11 -2.09
N THR A 281 1.33 -2.82 -2.19
CA THR A 281 2.46 -2.21 -2.89
C THR A 281 3.80 -2.64 -2.29
N THR A 282 3.89 -2.76 -0.95
CA THR A 282 5.07 -3.27 -0.23
C THR A 282 5.42 -4.69 -0.64
N HIS A 283 4.42 -5.58 -0.78
CA HIS A 283 4.65 -6.96 -1.23
C HIS A 283 5.12 -7.00 -2.68
N VAL A 284 4.48 -6.24 -3.55
CA VAL A 284 4.82 -6.18 -4.98
C VAL A 284 6.24 -5.67 -5.19
N VAL A 285 6.62 -4.55 -4.56
CA VAL A 285 7.97 -3.99 -4.70
C VAL A 285 9.03 -4.94 -4.15
N SER A 286 8.82 -5.44 -2.95
CA SER A 286 9.77 -6.36 -2.31
C SER A 286 9.93 -7.65 -3.12
N SER A 287 8.85 -8.22 -3.64
CA SER A 287 8.86 -9.43 -4.46
C SER A 287 9.50 -9.18 -5.83
N SER A 288 9.29 -8.00 -6.45
CA SER A 288 9.98 -7.61 -7.68
C SER A 288 11.50 -7.55 -7.47
N ILE A 289 11.96 -6.96 -6.35
CA ILE A 289 13.39 -6.93 -5.98
C ILE A 289 13.93 -8.34 -5.78
N LEU A 290 13.18 -9.22 -5.10
CA LEU A 290 13.54 -10.63 -4.91
C LEU A 290 13.63 -11.39 -6.25
N GLY A 291 12.68 -11.19 -7.15
CA GLY A 291 12.67 -11.80 -8.49
C GLY A 291 13.87 -11.36 -9.33
N VAL A 292 14.16 -10.06 -9.37
CA VAL A 292 15.36 -9.49 -10.00
C VAL A 292 16.64 -10.09 -9.38
N GLY A 293 16.67 -10.19 -8.05
CA GLY A 293 17.78 -10.76 -7.32
C GLY A 293 18.01 -12.23 -7.66
N ALA A 294 16.95 -13.03 -7.69
CA ALA A 294 17.00 -14.45 -8.05
C ALA A 294 17.50 -14.64 -9.49
N SER A 295 17.01 -13.83 -10.44
CA SER A 295 17.50 -13.84 -11.83
C SER A 295 18.96 -13.43 -11.93
N ASN A 296 19.42 -12.45 -11.13
CA ASN A 296 20.82 -12.01 -11.17
C ASN A 296 21.76 -13.07 -10.59
N ARG A 297 21.55 -13.45 -9.34
CA ARG A 297 22.28 -14.49 -8.61
C ARG A 297 21.48 -14.86 -7.36
N ALA A 298 20.81 -16.00 -7.38
CA ALA A 298 19.97 -16.46 -6.27
C ALA A 298 20.70 -16.50 -4.91
N LYS A 299 21.99 -16.91 -4.90
CA LYS A 299 22.84 -16.90 -3.70
C LYS A 299 23.17 -15.48 -3.18
N GLY A 300 22.94 -14.44 -3.97
CA GLY A 300 23.16 -13.03 -3.57
C GLY A 300 21.94 -12.40 -2.89
N VAL A 301 20.83 -13.11 -2.85
CA VAL A 301 19.59 -12.70 -2.15
C VAL A 301 19.68 -13.17 -0.70
N LYS A 302 19.36 -12.27 0.22
CA LYS A 302 19.27 -12.61 1.65
C LYS A 302 17.90 -13.22 1.95
N TRP A 303 17.74 -14.51 1.68
CA TRP A 303 16.48 -15.24 1.86
C TRP A 303 15.94 -15.21 3.29
N SER A 304 16.80 -15.07 4.29
CA SER A 304 16.38 -14.87 5.69
C SER A 304 15.63 -13.55 5.91
N THR A 305 15.96 -12.50 5.14
CA THR A 305 15.19 -11.25 5.14
C THR A 305 13.85 -11.44 4.45
N ALA A 306 13.83 -12.11 3.29
CA ALA A 306 12.60 -12.44 2.58
C ALA A 306 11.64 -13.26 3.46
N GLN A 307 12.13 -14.27 4.16
CA GLN A 307 11.33 -15.08 5.07
C GLN A 307 10.72 -14.23 6.20
N ARG A 308 11.49 -13.35 6.84
CA ARG A 308 10.99 -12.44 7.87
C ARG A 308 9.89 -11.51 7.32
N MET A 309 10.05 -11.00 6.09
CA MET A 309 9.03 -10.19 5.44
C MET A 309 7.74 -10.98 5.21
N VAL A 310 7.84 -12.20 4.67
CA VAL A 310 6.66 -13.07 4.44
C VAL A 310 5.95 -13.39 5.75
N VAL A 311 6.69 -13.70 6.83
CA VAL A 311 6.07 -13.90 8.15
C VAL A 311 5.33 -12.65 8.61
N THR A 312 5.93 -11.45 8.47
CA THR A 312 5.26 -10.20 8.82
C THR A 312 3.99 -10.00 7.99
N TRP A 313 4.01 -10.31 6.70
CA TRP A 313 2.85 -10.18 5.82
C TRP A 313 1.70 -11.07 6.27
N VAL A 314 1.99 -12.32 6.63
CA VAL A 314 0.97 -13.27 7.09
C VAL A 314 0.37 -12.84 8.44
N ILE A 315 1.20 -12.39 9.39
CA ILE A 315 0.72 -12.02 10.72
C ILE A 315 0.03 -10.66 10.77
N THR A 316 0.29 -9.77 9.80
CA THR A 316 -0.32 -8.42 9.77
C THR A 316 -1.84 -8.49 9.77
N LEU A 317 -2.43 -9.35 8.94
CA LEU A 317 -3.89 -9.44 8.78
C LEU A 317 -4.59 -9.89 10.08
N PRO A 318 -4.21 -11.01 10.75
CA PRO A 318 -4.84 -11.43 11.99
C PRO A 318 -4.56 -10.48 13.16
N ILE A 319 -3.34 -9.91 13.27
CA ILE A 319 -3.04 -8.99 14.39
C ILE A 319 -3.84 -7.70 14.25
N SER A 320 -3.92 -7.13 13.04
CA SER A 320 -4.73 -5.92 12.81
C SER A 320 -6.22 -6.18 13.02
N ALA A 321 -6.71 -7.38 12.71
CA ALA A 321 -8.09 -7.78 12.98
C ALA A 321 -8.38 -7.85 14.49
N ILE A 322 -7.50 -8.48 15.27
CA ILE A 322 -7.63 -8.54 16.75
C ILE A 322 -7.57 -7.14 17.35
N LEU A 323 -6.62 -6.30 16.91
CA LEU A 323 -6.49 -4.93 17.39
C LEU A 323 -7.76 -4.12 17.11
N ALA A 324 -8.33 -4.26 15.93
CA ALA A 324 -9.56 -3.57 15.54
C ALA A 324 -10.78 -4.06 16.35
N ALA A 325 -10.86 -5.36 16.63
CA ALA A 325 -11.90 -5.92 17.50
C ALA A 325 -11.81 -5.32 18.92
N ILE A 326 -10.62 -5.24 19.50
CA ILE A 326 -10.40 -4.64 20.84
C ILE A 326 -10.83 -3.16 20.82
N ILE A 327 -10.39 -2.39 19.81
CA ILE A 327 -10.73 -0.96 19.68
C ILE A 327 -12.25 -0.78 19.50
N TYR A 328 -12.90 -1.64 18.71
CA TYR A 328 -14.34 -1.62 18.56
C TYR A 328 -15.05 -1.78 19.91
N PHE A 329 -14.69 -2.77 20.73
CA PHE A 329 -15.29 -2.96 22.05
C PHE A 329 -15.04 -1.77 22.97
N VAL A 330 -13.82 -1.21 22.97
CA VAL A 330 -13.51 -0.02 23.78
C VAL A 330 -14.41 1.15 23.36
N ILE A 331 -14.48 1.48 22.07
CA ILE A 331 -15.32 2.59 21.58
C ILE A 331 -16.80 2.31 21.91
N HIS A 332 -17.27 1.10 21.71
CA HIS A 332 -18.65 0.71 21.97
C HIS A 332 -19.06 0.87 23.45
N LEU A 333 -18.13 0.67 24.38
CA LEU A 333 -18.37 0.91 25.82
C LEU A 333 -18.67 2.39 26.15
N PHE A 334 -18.08 3.33 25.41
CA PHE A 334 -18.28 4.77 25.59
C PHE A 334 -19.48 5.33 24.82
N LEU A 335 -20.07 4.55 23.94
CA LEU A 335 -21.17 4.95 23.07
C LEU A 335 -22.54 4.39 23.52
N LYS A 336 -22.53 3.61 24.60
CA LYS A 336 -23.75 3.24 25.33
C LYS A 336 -24.18 4.38 26.24
#